data_dfc6eeaa67895764b62ae95b5f178d1f
#
_entry.id   dfc6eeaa67895764b62ae95b5f178d1f
#
_cell.length_a   1.000
_cell.length_b   1.000
_cell.length_c   1.000
_cell.angle_alpha   90.00
_cell.angle_beta   90.00
_cell.angle_gamma   90.00
#
_symmetry.space_group_name_H-M   'P 1'
#
loop_
_entity.id
_entity.type
_entity.pdbx_description
1 polymer ?
#
loop_
_entity_poly.entity_id
_entity_poly.type
_entity_poly.pdbx_seq_one_letter_code
_entity_poly.pdbx_strand_id
1 'polypeptide(L)'
;GHVTLPGSPVAVRGEITGPVSWGLTIVDQDRRPILDDEVLEDAVAKHLRLKAAWQESALASVCPQTLMIVNEPYMASYGSATVSLKPTRIVELFEDVFAGLSGLKGIQCSGATDWALLMRTSANLISFDAYDYIDSLAATAADLGRFVDLGGLLVWGIVPAGGAARNETVDSLVLRLENGLDLLAEAGVCRERLVTQAMVAPSASLTALSVPLAEHILDLTCEVSRSMQERYGQQVDVGPAPEPDGEEKEQ
;
A
#
# COMPACT_ATOMS: atom_id res chain seq x y z
N GLY A 1 6.65 -1.49 26.42
CA GLY A 1 6.82 -0.11 26.83
C GLY A 1 5.79 0.77 26.11
N HIS A 2 5.15 1.68 26.83
CA HIS A 2 4.26 2.66 26.20
C HIS A 2 5.12 3.63 25.38
N VAL A 3 4.89 3.69 24.07
CA VAL A 3 5.45 4.74 23.21
C VAL A 3 4.47 5.93 23.29
N THR A 4 4.95 7.04 23.86
CA THR A 4 4.18 8.29 23.82
C THR A 4 4.42 8.97 22.47
N LEU A 5 3.42 8.96 21.61
CA LEU A 5 3.48 9.66 20.33
C LEU A 5 3.25 11.16 20.54
N PRO A 6 4.00 12.04 19.87
CA PRO A 6 3.73 13.47 19.88
C PRO A 6 2.45 13.77 19.10
N GLY A 7 1.36 14.05 19.80
CA GLY A 7 0.04 14.29 19.22
C GLY A 7 -0.78 13.00 19.03
N SER A 8 -2.01 13.15 18.54
CA SER A 8 -2.88 12.02 18.17
C SER A 8 -2.56 11.61 16.73
N PRO A 9 -2.21 10.35 16.45
CA PRO A 9 -2.00 9.88 15.09
C PRO A 9 -3.32 9.95 14.30
N VAL A 10 -3.24 10.33 13.04
CA VAL A 10 -4.40 10.31 12.13
C VAL A 10 -4.80 8.86 11.79
N ALA A 11 -3.82 7.98 11.66
CA ALA A 11 -4.01 6.56 11.42
C ALA A 11 -2.80 5.76 11.92
N VAL A 12 -2.97 4.47 12.14
CA VAL A 12 -1.89 3.52 12.42
C VAL A 12 -1.81 2.47 11.33
N ARG A 13 -0.60 2.18 10.88
CA ARG A 13 -0.34 1.20 9.82
C ARG A 13 0.21 -0.10 10.40
N GLY A 14 -0.38 -1.22 9.98
CA GLY A 14 0.16 -2.57 10.12
C GLY A 14 0.51 -3.19 8.78
N GLU A 15 1.35 -4.22 8.80
CA GLU A 15 1.77 -4.91 7.59
C GLU A 15 1.90 -6.41 7.85
N ILE A 16 1.44 -7.21 6.89
CA ILE A 16 1.66 -8.65 6.83
C ILE A 16 2.19 -9.02 5.45
N THR A 17 2.97 -10.10 5.38
CA THR A 17 3.28 -10.74 4.10
C THR A 17 2.00 -11.36 3.54
N GLY A 18 1.74 -11.16 2.26
CA GLY A 18 0.54 -11.62 1.61
C GLY A 18 0.54 -13.11 1.27
N PRO A 19 -0.63 -13.65 0.89
CA PRO A 19 -0.84 -15.09 0.72
C PRO A 19 0.01 -15.70 -0.39
N VAL A 20 0.22 -15.01 -1.50
CA VAL A 20 1.04 -15.49 -2.62
C VAL A 20 2.50 -15.60 -2.19
N SER A 21 3.06 -14.51 -1.66
CA SER A 21 4.45 -14.48 -1.23
C SER A 21 4.74 -15.42 -0.07
N TRP A 22 3.82 -15.50 0.89
CA TRP A 22 3.95 -16.38 2.04
C TRP A 22 3.90 -17.85 1.60
N GLY A 23 2.93 -18.22 0.74
CA GLY A 23 2.75 -19.57 0.24
C GLY A 23 3.89 -20.04 -0.67
N LEU A 24 4.58 -19.15 -1.38
CA LEU A 24 5.78 -19.46 -2.16
C LEU A 24 7.03 -19.62 -1.29
N THR A 25 7.10 -18.90 -0.17
CA THR A 25 8.28 -18.93 0.71
C THR A 25 8.34 -20.20 1.56
N ILE A 26 7.20 -20.74 1.94
CA ILE A 26 7.11 -21.96 2.73
C ILE A 26 7.04 -23.15 1.80
N VAL A 27 7.94 -24.11 2.00
CA VAL A 27 8.07 -25.31 1.18
C VAL A 27 8.01 -26.56 2.04
N ASP A 28 7.58 -27.67 1.43
CA ASP A 28 7.62 -29.01 2.02
C ASP A 28 9.06 -29.59 2.01
N GLN A 29 9.20 -30.86 2.45
CA GLN A 29 10.49 -31.57 2.45
C GLN A 29 11.06 -31.82 1.04
N ASP A 30 10.22 -31.78 0.00
CA ASP A 30 10.59 -31.93 -1.40
C ASP A 30 10.85 -30.57 -2.09
N ARG A 31 10.85 -29.45 -1.30
CA ARG A 31 11.00 -28.07 -1.75
C ARG A 31 9.88 -27.59 -2.67
N ARG A 32 8.68 -28.16 -2.56
CA ARG A 32 7.50 -27.68 -3.28
C ARG A 32 6.85 -26.58 -2.45
N PRO A 33 6.55 -25.41 -3.04
CA PRO A 33 5.78 -24.39 -2.36
C PRO A 33 4.43 -24.90 -1.88
N ILE A 34 4.01 -24.52 -0.69
CA ILE A 34 2.68 -24.89 -0.19
C ILE A 34 1.55 -24.22 -1.00
N LEU A 35 1.87 -23.19 -1.78
CA LEU A 35 0.95 -22.57 -2.72
C LEU A 35 0.54 -23.51 -3.89
N ASP A 36 1.29 -24.59 -4.14
CA ASP A 36 0.98 -25.60 -5.17
C ASP A 36 -0.08 -26.63 -4.71
N ASP A 37 -0.51 -26.57 -3.44
CA ASP A 37 -1.54 -27.42 -2.85
C ASP A 37 -2.76 -26.58 -2.48
N GLU A 38 -3.91 -26.82 -3.14
CA GLU A 38 -5.13 -26.02 -2.97
C GLU A 38 -5.64 -25.97 -1.51
N VAL A 39 -5.41 -27.04 -0.73
CA VAL A 39 -5.83 -27.09 0.68
C VAL A 39 -4.91 -26.26 1.55
N LEU A 40 -3.59 -26.33 1.31
CA LEU A 40 -2.60 -25.56 2.04
C LEU A 40 -2.67 -24.08 1.67
N GLU A 41 -2.88 -23.76 0.40
CA GLU A 41 -3.10 -22.41 -0.09
C GLU A 41 -4.29 -21.74 0.62
N ASP A 42 -5.43 -22.43 0.71
CA ASP A 42 -6.62 -21.96 1.43
C ASP A 42 -6.35 -21.80 2.93
N ALA A 43 -5.63 -22.72 3.54
CA ALA A 43 -5.24 -22.64 4.94
C ALA A 43 -4.32 -21.44 5.22
N VAL A 44 -3.41 -21.11 4.28
CA VAL A 44 -2.54 -19.90 4.35
C VAL A 44 -3.39 -18.64 4.36
N ALA A 45 -4.31 -18.48 3.42
CA ALA A 45 -5.15 -17.29 3.34
C ALA A 45 -5.96 -17.10 4.64
N LYS A 46 -6.55 -18.16 5.19
CA LYS A 46 -7.28 -18.12 6.46
C LYS A 46 -6.38 -17.84 7.66
N HIS A 47 -5.17 -18.40 7.69
CA HIS A 47 -4.19 -18.06 8.72
C HIS A 47 -3.82 -16.60 8.69
N LEU A 48 -3.53 -16.05 7.51
CA LEU A 48 -3.18 -14.64 7.33
C LEU A 48 -4.36 -13.72 7.66
N ARG A 49 -5.59 -14.12 7.34
CA ARG A 49 -6.80 -13.43 7.78
C ARG A 49 -6.84 -13.25 9.30
N LEU A 50 -6.62 -14.33 10.05
CA LEU A 50 -6.63 -14.29 11.52
C LEU A 50 -5.48 -13.44 12.06
N LYS A 51 -4.28 -13.55 11.48
CA LYS A 51 -3.11 -12.75 11.83
C LYS A 51 -3.35 -11.27 11.58
N ALA A 52 -3.91 -10.92 10.42
CA ALA A 52 -4.23 -9.54 10.06
C ALA A 52 -5.28 -8.94 11.01
N ALA A 53 -6.36 -9.66 11.29
CA ALA A 53 -7.41 -9.24 12.21
C ALA A 53 -6.88 -9.04 13.64
N TRP A 54 -6.01 -9.93 14.12
CA TRP A 54 -5.37 -9.78 15.44
C TRP A 54 -4.46 -8.54 15.48
N GLN A 55 -3.66 -8.32 14.44
CA GLN A 55 -2.76 -7.16 14.37
C GLN A 55 -3.57 -5.86 14.28
N GLU A 56 -4.62 -5.81 13.45
CA GLU A 56 -5.51 -4.67 13.35
C GLU A 56 -6.16 -4.34 14.70
N SER A 57 -6.68 -5.34 15.41
CA SER A 57 -7.27 -5.17 16.75
C SER A 57 -6.27 -4.57 17.75
N ALA A 58 -5.01 -5.02 17.71
CA ALA A 58 -3.96 -4.46 18.55
C ALA A 58 -3.65 -2.99 18.19
N LEU A 59 -3.62 -2.66 16.91
CA LEU A 59 -3.39 -1.29 16.42
C LEU A 59 -4.55 -0.36 16.72
N ALA A 60 -5.79 -0.84 16.62
CA ALA A 60 -6.99 -0.08 16.95
C ALA A 60 -7.03 0.43 18.40
N SER A 61 -6.28 -0.22 19.32
CA SER A 61 -6.12 0.28 20.68
C SER A 61 -5.27 1.57 20.77
N VAL A 62 -4.48 1.86 19.72
CA VAL A 62 -3.62 3.06 19.63
C VAL A 62 -4.34 4.17 18.87
N CYS A 63 -4.98 3.84 17.77
CA CYS A 63 -5.76 4.76 16.93
C CYS A 63 -6.91 3.99 16.25
N PRO A 64 -8.16 4.51 16.30
CA PRO A 64 -9.31 3.86 15.65
C PRO A 64 -9.14 3.70 14.13
N GLN A 65 -8.43 4.63 13.49
CA GLN A 65 -8.15 4.56 12.05
C GLN A 65 -6.98 3.60 11.81
N THR A 66 -7.27 2.41 11.30
CA THR A 66 -6.28 1.40 10.98
C THR A 66 -6.09 1.27 9.48
N LEU A 67 -4.85 1.01 9.06
CA LEU A 67 -4.47 0.71 7.69
C LEU A 67 -3.65 -0.57 7.69
N MET A 68 -4.19 -1.65 7.14
CA MET A 68 -3.49 -2.93 7.04
C MET A 68 -2.99 -3.16 5.63
N ILE A 69 -1.67 -3.33 5.49
CA ILE A 69 -1.00 -3.58 4.21
C ILE A 69 -0.69 -5.06 4.06
N VAL A 70 -1.11 -5.63 2.94
CA VAL A 70 -0.71 -6.95 2.47
C VAL A 70 0.44 -6.76 1.49
N ASN A 71 1.66 -7.10 1.93
CA ASN A 71 2.87 -6.93 1.14
C ASN A 71 3.16 -8.20 0.32
N GLU A 72 3.21 -8.04 -0.99
CA GLU A 72 3.31 -9.12 -1.97
C GLU A 72 4.52 -8.96 -2.90
N PRO A 73 5.75 -9.12 -2.41
CA PRO A 73 6.93 -8.97 -3.25
C PRO A 73 6.98 -9.95 -4.43
N TYR A 74 6.45 -11.18 -4.28
CA TYR A 74 6.43 -12.16 -5.38
C TYR A 74 5.43 -11.82 -6.49
N MET A 75 4.48 -10.91 -6.26
CA MET A 75 3.63 -10.41 -7.35
C MET A 75 4.42 -9.68 -8.43
N ALA A 76 5.62 -9.20 -8.17
CA ALA A 76 6.55 -8.72 -9.20
C ALA A 76 6.95 -9.81 -10.21
N SER A 77 6.74 -11.08 -9.89
CA SER A 77 6.99 -12.23 -10.78
C SER A 77 5.70 -12.84 -11.34
N TYR A 78 4.56 -12.17 -11.17
CA TYR A 78 3.29 -12.67 -11.69
C TYR A 78 3.34 -12.82 -13.23
N GLY A 79 2.78 -13.93 -13.72
CA GLY A 79 2.86 -14.28 -15.14
C GLY A 79 4.14 -15.01 -15.55
N SER A 80 5.08 -15.21 -14.62
CA SER A 80 6.24 -16.08 -14.81
C SER A 80 5.98 -17.50 -14.29
N ALA A 81 6.96 -18.40 -14.49
CA ALA A 81 6.90 -19.76 -13.93
C ALA A 81 6.86 -19.78 -12.39
N THR A 82 7.32 -18.71 -11.73
CA THR A 82 7.34 -18.60 -10.26
C THR A 82 5.95 -18.36 -9.69
N VAL A 83 5.12 -17.53 -10.35
CA VAL A 83 3.75 -17.24 -9.93
C VAL A 83 2.82 -17.55 -11.09
N SER A 84 2.33 -18.79 -11.14
CA SER A 84 1.49 -19.31 -12.22
C SER A 84 0.01 -19.41 -11.85
N LEU A 85 -0.41 -18.78 -10.75
CA LEU A 85 -1.79 -18.78 -10.30
C LEU A 85 -2.72 -18.08 -11.30
N LYS A 86 -3.95 -18.58 -11.39
CA LYS A 86 -4.99 -17.91 -12.18
C LYS A 86 -5.36 -16.54 -11.56
N PRO A 87 -5.68 -15.53 -12.40
CA PRO A 87 -6.08 -14.21 -11.88
C PRO A 87 -7.22 -14.26 -10.85
N THR A 88 -8.23 -15.09 -11.09
CA THR A 88 -9.37 -15.28 -10.17
C THR A 88 -8.93 -15.79 -8.81
N ARG A 89 -7.97 -16.72 -8.79
CA ARG A 89 -7.49 -17.31 -7.54
C ARG A 89 -6.68 -16.31 -6.72
N ILE A 90 -5.88 -15.48 -7.38
CA ILE A 90 -5.16 -14.38 -6.69
C ILE A 90 -6.15 -13.44 -6.00
N VAL A 91 -7.20 -13.00 -6.71
CA VAL A 91 -8.23 -12.15 -6.12
C VAL A 91 -8.91 -12.83 -4.93
N GLU A 92 -9.28 -14.10 -5.04
CA GLU A 92 -9.89 -14.88 -3.95
C GLU A 92 -9.00 -14.93 -2.70
N LEU A 93 -7.69 -15.17 -2.87
CA LEU A 93 -6.74 -15.20 -1.75
C LEU A 93 -6.64 -13.87 -1.02
N PHE A 94 -6.64 -12.75 -1.77
CA PHE A 94 -6.68 -11.42 -1.17
C PHE A 94 -7.99 -11.16 -0.44
N GLU A 95 -9.14 -11.52 -1.04
CA GLU A 95 -10.45 -11.33 -0.43
C GLU A 95 -10.61 -12.15 0.86
N ASP A 96 -10.06 -13.37 0.89
CA ASP A 96 -10.03 -14.19 2.10
C ASP A 96 -9.27 -13.50 3.24
N VAL A 97 -8.11 -12.88 2.96
CA VAL A 97 -7.35 -12.12 3.95
C VAL A 97 -8.12 -10.87 4.36
N PHE A 98 -8.64 -10.12 3.40
CA PHE A 98 -9.34 -8.86 3.63
C PHE A 98 -10.65 -9.01 4.38
N ALA A 99 -11.29 -10.17 4.28
CA ALA A 99 -12.51 -10.48 5.04
C ALA A 99 -12.32 -10.47 6.57
N GLY A 100 -11.07 -10.46 7.06
CA GLY A 100 -10.74 -10.32 8.47
C GLY A 100 -10.55 -8.88 8.94
N LEU A 101 -10.54 -7.90 8.04
CA LEU A 101 -10.19 -6.51 8.30
C LEU A 101 -11.41 -5.59 8.26
N SER A 102 -11.45 -4.65 9.18
CA SER A 102 -12.51 -3.64 9.30
C SER A 102 -12.08 -2.25 8.84
N GLY A 103 -10.80 -1.91 9.01
CA GLY A 103 -10.21 -0.65 8.57
C GLY A 103 -9.82 -0.64 7.09
N LEU A 104 -8.95 0.31 6.72
CA LEU A 104 -8.44 0.41 5.35
C LEU A 104 -7.52 -0.77 5.02
N LYS A 105 -7.68 -1.30 3.82
CA LYS A 105 -6.95 -2.45 3.29
C LYS A 105 -6.06 -1.99 2.15
N GLY A 106 -4.79 -2.35 2.20
CA GLY A 106 -3.84 -1.99 1.15
C GLY A 106 -3.08 -3.18 0.61
N ILE A 107 -2.66 -3.07 -0.64
CA ILE A 107 -1.73 -3.99 -1.28
C ILE A 107 -0.44 -3.25 -1.59
N GLN A 108 0.69 -3.86 -1.27
CA GLN A 108 2.00 -3.34 -1.61
C GLN A 108 2.76 -4.32 -2.49
N CYS A 109 3.35 -3.82 -3.57
CA CYS A 109 4.36 -4.52 -4.36
C CYS A 109 5.46 -3.54 -4.76
N SER A 110 6.72 -3.88 -4.47
CA SER A 110 7.88 -3.03 -4.75
C SER A 110 8.52 -3.32 -6.11
N GLY A 111 7.80 -3.93 -7.04
CA GLY A 111 8.24 -4.20 -8.41
C GLY A 111 7.10 -4.01 -9.40
N ALA A 112 7.43 -4.13 -10.69
CA ALA A 112 6.40 -4.13 -11.72
C ALA A 112 5.48 -5.36 -11.56
N THR A 113 4.17 -5.15 -11.62
CA THR A 113 3.17 -6.21 -11.48
C THR A 113 1.92 -5.89 -12.31
N ASP A 114 0.97 -6.82 -12.35
CA ASP A 114 -0.37 -6.58 -12.92
C ASP A 114 -1.23 -5.78 -11.92
N TRP A 115 -1.06 -4.45 -11.96
CA TRP A 115 -1.84 -3.54 -11.11
C TRP A 115 -3.33 -3.61 -11.40
N ALA A 116 -3.74 -3.85 -12.67
CA ALA A 116 -5.14 -4.00 -13.02
C ALA A 116 -5.78 -5.19 -12.30
N LEU A 117 -5.02 -6.29 -12.12
CA LEU A 117 -5.48 -7.44 -11.34
C LEU A 117 -5.66 -7.08 -9.86
N LEU A 118 -4.66 -6.41 -9.26
CA LEU A 118 -4.69 -6.06 -7.84
C LEU A 118 -5.79 -5.04 -7.51
N MET A 119 -6.06 -4.10 -8.41
CA MET A 119 -7.16 -3.14 -8.28
C MET A 119 -8.57 -3.74 -8.44
N ARG A 120 -8.69 -5.04 -8.79
CA ARG A 120 -9.97 -5.77 -8.80
C ARG A 120 -10.36 -6.31 -7.44
N THR A 121 -9.46 -6.27 -6.47
CA THR A 121 -9.74 -6.67 -5.08
C THR A 121 -10.49 -5.56 -4.33
N SER A 122 -10.96 -5.86 -3.13
CA SER A 122 -11.56 -4.87 -2.22
C SER A 122 -10.53 -3.98 -1.50
N ALA A 123 -9.30 -3.88 -2.03
CA ALA A 123 -8.29 -2.97 -1.51
C ALA A 123 -8.71 -1.51 -1.66
N ASN A 124 -8.52 -0.72 -0.61
CA ASN A 124 -8.73 0.72 -0.60
C ASN A 124 -7.47 1.49 -1.01
N LEU A 125 -6.31 0.81 -1.05
CA LEU A 125 -5.02 1.43 -1.22
C LEU A 125 -4.06 0.53 -2.00
N ILE A 126 -3.33 1.15 -2.93
CA ILE A 126 -2.20 0.54 -3.65
C ILE A 126 -0.92 1.27 -3.25
N SER A 127 0.08 0.50 -2.80
CA SER A 127 1.44 0.98 -2.50
C SER A 127 2.42 0.40 -3.52
N PHE A 128 3.09 1.25 -4.25
CA PHE A 128 3.98 0.85 -5.33
C PHE A 128 5.31 1.61 -5.27
N ASP A 129 6.34 1.04 -5.85
CA ASP A 129 7.61 1.72 -6.05
C ASP A 129 7.49 2.68 -7.24
N ALA A 130 7.25 3.95 -6.91
CA ALA A 130 7.15 5.02 -7.90
C ALA A 130 8.51 5.53 -8.37
N TYR A 131 9.57 5.22 -7.63
CA TYR A 131 10.92 5.62 -7.99
C TYR A 131 11.43 4.87 -9.22
N ASP A 132 11.25 3.55 -9.28
CA ASP A 132 11.76 2.70 -10.35
C ASP A 132 10.68 2.16 -11.31
N TYR A 133 9.40 2.08 -10.90
CA TYR A 133 8.36 1.32 -11.62
C TYR A 133 7.08 2.11 -11.93
N ILE A 134 7.15 3.43 -12.03
CA ILE A 134 5.97 4.27 -12.36
C ILE A 134 5.34 3.87 -13.70
N ASP A 135 6.13 3.48 -14.69
CA ASP A 135 5.65 3.07 -16.01
C ASP A 135 4.74 1.84 -15.95
N SER A 136 4.98 0.93 -14.98
CA SER A 136 4.15 -0.27 -14.81
C SER A 136 2.73 0.08 -14.34
N LEU A 137 2.58 1.14 -13.54
CA LEU A 137 1.28 1.65 -13.13
C LEU A 137 0.61 2.42 -14.28
N ALA A 138 1.38 3.24 -15.01
CA ALA A 138 0.88 4.00 -16.16
C ALA A 138 0.32 3.08 -17.26
N ALA A 139 0.88 1.89 -17.45
CA ALA A 139 0.37 0.89 -18.38
C ALA A 139 -1.07 0.43 -18.06
N THR A 140 -1.56 0.65 -16.85
CA THR A 140 -2.91 0.29 -16.38
C THR A 140 -3.78 1.51 -16.08
N ALA A 141 -3.51 2.65 -16.72
CA ALA A 141 -4.13 3.95 -16.40
C ALA A 141 -5.67 3.94 -16.40
N ALA A 142 -6.31 3.16 -17.27
CA ALA A 142 -7.78 3.04 -17.29
C ALA A 142 -8.34 2.36 -16.03
N ASP A 143 -7.67 1.34 -15.51
CA ASP A 143 -8.04 0.67 -14.26
C ASP A 143 -7.72 1.55 -13.06
N LEU A 144 -6.57 2.22 -13.09
CA LEU A 144 -6.15 3.19 -12.09
C LEU A 144 -7.14 4.37 -11.99
N GLY A 145 -7.59 4.90 -13.13
CA GLY A 145 -8.60 5.96 -13.18
C GLY A 145 -9.87 5.55 -12.46
N ARG A 146 -10.39 4.34 -12.74
CA ARG A 146 -11.55 3.80 -12.03
C ARG A 146 -11.30 3.61 -10.53
N PHE A 147 -10.11 3.12 -10.17
CA PHE A 147 -9.74 2.90 -8.78
C PHE A 147 -9.75 4.21 -7.97
N VAL A 148 -9.10 5.25 -8.47
CA VAL A 148 -9.09 6.56 -7.79
C VAL A 148 -10.46 7.27 -7.85
N ASP A 149 -11.25 7.04 -8.91
CA ASP A 149 -12.62 7.57 -9.00
C ASP A 149 -13.56 6.97 -7.94
N LEU A 150 -13.29 5.76 -7.51
CA LEU A 150 -13.99 5.08 -6.41
C LEU A 150 -13.42 5.42 -5.01
N GLY A 151 -12.47 6.35 -4.91
CA GLY A 151 -11.87 6.76 -3.65
C GLY A 151 -10.60 5.98 -3.27
N GLY A 152 -10.04 5.21 -4.21
CA GLY A 152 -8.80 4.47 -3.99
C GLY A 152 -7.60 5.38 -3.70
N LEU A 153 -6.78 5.00 -2.75
CA LEU A 153 -5.59 5.75 -2.31
C LEU A 153 -4.32 5.20 -2.95
N LEU A 154 -3.38 6.09 -3.27
CA LEU A 154 -2.07 5.72 -3.79
C LEU A 154 -0.97 6.07 -2.79
N VAL A 155 -0.12 5.09 -2.48
CA VAL A 155 1.13 5.33 -1.74
C VAL A 155 2.28 5.32 -2.71
N TRP A 156 2.83 6.50 -2.93
CA TRP A 156 3.95 6.75 -3.81
C TRP A 156 5.25 6.43 -3.09
N GLY A 157 5.82 5.28 -3.38
CA GLY A 157 7.16 4.88 -2.93
C GLY A 157 8.22 5.65 -3.71
N ILE A 158 8.34 6.95 -3.47
CA ILE A 158 9.20 7.84 -4.28
C ILE A 158 10.62 7.97 -3.72
N VAL A 159 10.82 7.68 -2.43
CA VAL A 159 12.14 7.75 -1.81
C VAL A 159 12.80 6.37 -1.91
N PRO A 160 13.92 6.22 -2.63
CA PRO A 160 14.51 4.90 -2.88
C PRO A 160 14.97 4.25 -1.56
N ALA A 161 14.57 3.00 -1.33
CA ALA A 161 14.88 2.23 -0.13
C ALA A 161 16.25 1.55 -0.23
N GLY A 162 17.30 2.33 -0.41
CA GLY A 162 18.66 1.81 -0.57
C GLY A 162 19.72 2.89 -0.66
N GLY A 163 20.93 2.50 -1.10
CA GLY A 163 22.06 3.42 -1.22
C GLY A 163 21.83 4.61 -2.17
N ALA A 164 20.92 4.48 -3.12
CA ALA A 164 20.53 5.55 -4.04
C ALA A 164 19.99 6.79 -3.30
N ALA A 165 19.32 6.60 -2.15
CA ALA A 165 18.80 7.70 -1.35
C ALA A 165 19.85 8.75 -0.94
N ARG A 166 21.12 8.36 -0.85
CA ARG A 166 22.23 9.28 -0.50
C ARG A 166 22.54 10.31 -1.58
N ASN A 167 22.10 10.05 -2.80
CA ASN A 167 22.34 10.92 -3.96
C ASN A 167 21.10 11.74 -4.30
N GLU A 168 19.99 11.49 -3.61
CA GLU A 168 18.74 12.20 -3.81
C GLU A 168 18.63 13.42 -2.88
N THR A 169 17.91 14.41 -3.35
CA THR A 169 17.49 15.58 -2.58
C THR A 169 15.96 15.66 -2.57
N VAL A 170 15.41 16.46 -1.68
CA VAL A 170 13.96 16.74 -1.65
C VAL A 170 13.48 17.24 -3.02
N ASP A 171 14.22 18.18 -3.61
CA ASP A 171 13.86 18.77 -4.91
C ASP A 171 13.88 17.72 -6.04
N SER A 172 14.89 16.84 -6.07
CA SER A 172 14.96 15.78 -7.09
C SER A 172 13.79 14.78 -6.96
N LEU A 173 13.44 14.42 -5.74
CA LEU A 173 12.33 13.49 -5.46
C LEU A 173 10.96 14.12 -5.73
N VAL A 174 10.78 15.40 -5.37
CA VAL A 174 9.57 16.16 -5.68
C VAL A 174 9.41 16.29 -7.20
N LEU A 175 10.47 16.65 -7.93
CA LEU A 175 10.42 16.70 -9.39
C LEU A 175 10.07 15.34 -10.01
N ARG A 176 10.64 14.24 -9.49
CA ARG A 176 10.32 12.89 -9.94
C ARG A 176 8.85 12.55 -9.69
N LEU A 177 8.31 12.91 -8.52
CA LEU A 177 6.90 12.71 -8.18
C LEU A 177 5.97 13.51 -9.10
N GLU A 178 6.29 14.77 -9.36
CA GLU A 178 5.54 15.62 -10.31
C GLU A 178 5.53 15.03 -11.72
N ASN A 179 6.69 14.57 -12.21
CA ASN A 179 6.77 13.90 -13.51
C ASN A 179 5.90 12.63 -13.54
N GLY A 180 5.84 11.88 -12.44
CA GLY A 180 4.96 10.72 -12.32
C GLY A 180 3.47 11.10 -12.34
N LEU A 181 3.10 12.17 -11.65
CA LEU A 181 1.74 12.71 -11.67
C LEU A 181 1.34 13.16 -13.10
N ASP A 182 2.24 13.84 -13.80
CA ASP A 182 2.01 14.29 -15.17
C ASP A 182 1.89 13.11 -16.14
N LEU A 183 2.75 12.10 -16.01
CA LEU A 183 2.69 10.86 -16.81
C LEU A 183 1.32 10.17 -16.66
N LEU A 184 0.82 10.01 -15.43
CA LEU A 184 -0.49 9.40 -15.20
C LEU A 184 -1.64 10.29 -15.67
N ALA A 185 -1.51 11.61 -15.55
CA ALA A 185 -2.51 12.56 -16.06
C ALA A 185 -2.58 12.53 -17.59
N GLU A 186 -1.44 12.48 -18.28
CA GLU A 186 -1.36 12.31 -19.74
C GLU A 186 -1.96 10.98 -20.20
N ALA A 187 -1.86 9.95 -19.37
CA ALA A 187 -2.51 8.65 -19.60
C ALA A 187 -4.02 8.66 -19.28
N GLY A 188 -4.59 9.80 -18.87
CA GLY A 188 -6.03 10.00 -18.69
C GLY A 188 -6.54 9.86 -17.25
N VAL A 189 -5.66 9.76 -16.24
CA VAL A 189 -6.07 9.72 -14.83
C VAL A 189 -6.24 11.15 -14.31
N CYS A 190 -7.30 11.40 -13.54
CA CYS A 190 -7.57 12.73 -12.98
C CYS A 190 -6.45 13.19 -12.03
N ARG A 191 -5.69 14.23 -12.42
CA ARG A 191 -4.53 14.73 -11.66
C ARG A 191 -4.91 15.22 -10.27
N GLU A 192 -6.05 15.86 -10.11
CA GLU A 192 -6.55 16.34 -8.81
C GLU A 192 -6.73 15.16 -7.84
N ARG A 193 -7.30 14.04 -8.29
CA ARG A 193 -7.44 12.83 -7.48
C ARG A 193 -6.10 12.18 -7.17
N LEU A 194 -5.18 12.14 -8.13
CA LEU A 194 -3.83 11.61 -7.90
C LEU A 194 -3.09 12.37 -6.79
N VAL A 195 -3.36 13.67 -6.64
CA VAL A 195 -2.77 14.50 -5.59
C VAL A 195 -3.52 14.39 -4.27
N THR A 196 -4.86 14.49 -4.28
CA THR A 196 -5.67 14.51 -3.06
C THR A 196 -5.78 13.14 -2.38
N GLN A 197 -5.59 12.06 -3.14
CA GLN A 197 -5.62 10.68 -2.66
C GLN A 197 -4.21 10.06 -2.59
N ALA A 198 -3.18 10.89 -2.40
CA ALA A 198 -1.78 10.49 -2.36
C ALA A 198 -1.22 10.41 -0.93
N MET A 199 -0.35 9.45 -0.73
CA MET A 199 0.58 9.37 0.40
C MET A 199 1.99 9.16 -0.14
N VAL A 200 3.01 9.65 0.58
CA VAL A 200 4.42 9.47 0.25
C VAL A 200 5.03 8.42 1.18
N ALA A 201 5.85 7.54 0.64
CA ALA A 201 6.54 6.50 1.39
C ALA A 201 7.94 6.20 0.80
N PRO A 202 8.79 5.46 1.52
CA PRO A 202 9.92 4.77 0.91
C PRO A 202 9.45 3.75 -0.13
N SER A 203 10.28 3.50 -1.16
CA SER A 203 9.93 2.61 -2.28
C SER A 203 9.80 1.15 -1.89
N ALA A 204 10.46 0.75 -0.80
CA ALA A 204 10.41 -0.61 -0.25
C ALA A 204 10.67 -0.62 1.26
N SER A 205 10.68 -1.83 1.85
CA SER A 205 10.98 -2.02 3.28
C SER A 205 12.39 -1.57 3.66
N LEU A 206 12.53 -0.93 4.81
CA LEU A 206 13.80 -0.45 5.37
C LEU A 206 14.45 -1.44 6.35
N THR A 207 13.84 -2.57 6.63
CA THR A 207 14.24 -3.50 7.71
C THR A 207 15.63 -4.10 7.53
N ALA A 208 16.13 -4.20 6.30
CA ALA A 208 17.47 -4.73 6.00
C ALA A 208 18.56 -3.65 5.95
N LEU A 209 18.21 -2.38 6.17
CA LEU A 209 19.15 -1.26 6.07
C LEU A 209 19.82 -0.97 7.41
N SER A 210 20.97 -0.28 7.35
CA SER A 210 21.57 0.28 8.56
C SER A 210 20.70 1.41 9.11
N VAL A 211 20.67 1.56 10.45
CA VAL A 211 19.86 2.59 11.13
C VAL A 211 20.10 3.99 10.54
N PRO A 212 21.36 4.47 10.34
CA PRO A 212 21.58 5.81 9.80
C PRO A 212 21.01 6.00 8.38
N LEU A 213 21.01 4.95 7.55
CA LEU A 213 20.42 5.03 6.21
C LEU A 213 18.89 5.02 6.27
N ALA A 214 18.33 4.20 7.16
CA ALA A 214 16.87 4.18 7.35
C ALA A 214 16.34 5.51 7.88
N GLU A 215 17.03 6.12 8.85
CA GLU A 215 16.71 7.46 9.36
C GLU A 215 16.77 8.52 8.26
N HIS A 216 17.84 8.54 7.48
CA HIS A 216 17.97 9.47 6.34
C HIS A 216 16.81 9.33 5.32
N ILE A 217 16.42 8.09 4.99
CA ILE A 217 15.30 7.83 4.08
C ILE A 217 13.97 8.32 4.69
N LEU A 218 13.76 8.12 5.98
CA LEU A 218 12.56 8.59 6.67
C LEU A 218 12.51 10.13 6.72
N ASP A 219 13.64 10.79 6.98
CA ASP A 219 13.75 12.25 6.97
C ASP A 219 13.41 12.80 5.57
N LEU A 220 14.01 12.26 4.50
CA LEU A 220 13.68 12.61 3.12
C LEU A 220 12.19 12.40 2.83
N THR A 221 11.61 11.28 3.29
CA THR A 221 10.19 10.99 3.08
C THR A 221 9.30 12.05 3.74
N CYS A 222 9.62 12.44 4.97
CA CYS A 222 8.90 13.49 5.68
C CYS A 222 9.03 14.85 4.99
N GLU A 223 10.22 15.20 4.49
CA GLU A 223 10.47 16.46 3.83
C GLU A 223 9.78 16.55 2.46
N VAL A 224 9.82 15.47 1.66
CA VAL A 224 9.07 15.35 0.39
C VAL A 224 7.57 15.48 0.64
N SER A 225 7.04 14.76 1.64
CA SER A 225 5.62 14.85 1.99
C SER A 225 5.21 16.27 2.37
N ARG A 226 6.02 16.95 3.18
CA ARG A 226 5.79 18.35 3.57
C ARG A 226 5.81 19.30 2.38
N SER A 227 6.81 19.16 1.50
CA SER A 227 6.91 19.97 0.28
C SER A 227 5.68 19.80 -0.61
N MET A 228 5.18 18.58 -0.77
CA MET A 228 3.95 18.30 -1.55
C MET A 228 2.71 18.89 -0.86
N GLN A 229 2.60 18.79 0.46
CA GLN A 229 1.51 19.42 1.22
C GLN A 229 1.52 20.96 1.10
N GLU A 230 2.68 21.61 1.12
CA GLU A 230 2.79 23.04 0.91
C GLU A 230 2.35 23.47 -0.48
N ARG A 231 2.63 22.65 -1.51
CA ARG A 231 2.22 22.94 -2.90
C ARG A 231 0.73 22.73 -3.14
N TYR A 232 0.14 21.70 -2.55
CA TYR A 232 -1.22 21.25 -2.86
C TYR A 232 -2.19 21.33 -1.69
N GLY A 233 -1.73 21.39 -0.44
CA GLY A 233 -2.57 21.42 0.75
C GLY A 233 -3.46 22.64 0.91
N GLN A 234 -3.14 23.73 0.22
CA GLN A 234 -3.98 24.93 0.18
C GLN A 234 -5.21 24.78 -0.76
N GLN A 235 -5.27 23.69 -1.52
CA GLN A 235 -6.37 23.42 -2.46
C GLN A 235 -7.45 22.48 -1.89
N VAL A 236 -7.18 21.85 -0.75
CA VAL A 236 -8.12 20.92 -0.10
C VAL A 236 -8.81 21.65 1.05
N ASP A 237 -9.91 22.29 0.75
CA ASP A 237 -10.87 22.71 1.78
C ASP A 237 -11.58 21.43 2.30
N VAL A 238 -11.04 20.87 3.37
CA VAL A 238 -11.67 19.74 4.06
C VAL A 238 -12.85 20.34 4.81
N GLY A 239 -14.02 20.37 4.16
CA GLY A 239 -15.26 20.73 4.81
C GLY A 239 -15.44 19.98 6.14
N PRO A 240 -16.17 20.54 7.11
CA PRO A 240 -16.32 19.93 8.42
C PRO A 240 -16.84 18.49 8.29
N ALA A 241 -16.27 17.60 9.10
CA ALA A 241 -16.70 16.21 9.17
C ALA A 241 -18.22 16.16 9.43
N PRO A 242 -18.96 15.24 8.77
CA PRO A 242 -20.38 15.10 9.02
C PRO A 242 -20.61 14.84 10.52
N GLU A 243 -21.49 15.64 11.12
CA GLU A 243 -21.91 15.42 12.51
C GLU A 243 -22.54 14.03 12.64
N PRO A 244 -22.25 13.29 13.71
CA PRO A 244 -22.90 12.01 13.94
C PRO A 244 -24.40 12.24 14.08
N ASP A 245 -25.19 11.49 13.30
CA ASP A 245 -26.65 11.52 13.34
C ASP A 245 -27.12 11.40 14.78
N GLY A 246 -27.86 12.42 15.20
CA GLY A 246 -28.38 12.50 16.56
C GLY A 246 -29.29 11.31 16.86
N GLU A 247 -29.04 10.64 17.97
CA GLU A 247 -29.93 9.65 18.55
C GLU A 247 -31.31 10.30 18.78
N GLU A 248 -32.32 9.92 17.99
CA GLU A 248 -33.71 10.17 18.31
C GLU A 248 -34.02 9.44 19.62
N LYS A 249 -34.10 10.21 20.69
CA LYS A 249 -34.69 9.73 21.94
C LYS A 249 -36.20 9.59 21.74
N GLU A 250 -36.65 8.34 21.55
CA GLU A 250 -38.03 8.00 21.75
C GLU A 250 -38.41 8.22 23.23
N GLN A 251 -39.46 9.04 23.42
CA GLN A 251 -40.18 9.19 24.69
C GLN A 251 -41.27 8.13 24.81
#